data_e22b62de42dceb166fd02f194b170836
#
_entry.id   e22b62de42dceb166fd02f194b170836
#
_cell.length_a   1.000
_cell.length_b   1.000
_cell.length_c   1.000
_cell.angle_alpha   90.00
_cell.angle_beta   90.00
_cell.angle_gamma   90.00
#
_symmetry.space_group_name_H-M   'P 1'
#
loop_
_entity.id
_entity.type
_entity.pdbx_description
1 polymer ?
#
loop_
_entity_poly.entity_id
_entity_poly.type
_entity_poly.pdbx_seq_one_letter_code
_entity_poly.pdbx_strand_id
1 'polypeptide(L)'
;MGMAMLAAAWLLASCDNKAGGPEARAADPHLATNGTVEVTAKLLEVPDGAIFKRDLYDYATILKYQVVKVHRGAVKGDVLYVGHYNPWKPRAEAPDARVKGIGGNVRQFQAGAVHRLALEAPIDDFYMGGIVNKYFGKTTGPLYWAVWANRAEE
;
A
#
# COMPACT_ATOMS: atom_id res chain seq x y z
N MET A 1 9.12 -29.69 -75.87
CA MET A 1 8.50 -28.39 -75.54
C MET A 1 7.66 -28.60 -74.34
N GLY A 2 8.20 -28.29 -73.18
CA GLY A 2 7.54 -28.43 -71.93
C GLY A 2 7.79 -27.18 -71.10
N MET A 3 6.79 -26.39 -70.88
CA MET A 3 6.79 -25.19 -70.07
C MET A 3 6.61 -25.59 -68.60
N ALA A 4 7.63 -25.40 -67.80
CA ALA A 4 7.57 -25.57 -66.37
C ALA A 4 7.02 -24.28 -65.72
N MET A 5 5.82 -24.37 -65.12
CA MET A 5 5.28 -23.30 -64.26
C MET A 5 5.90 -23.40 -62.85
N LEU A 6 6.66 -22.42 -62.46
CA LEU A 6 7.11 -22.21 -61.09
C LEU A 6 5.98 -21.55 -60.30
N ALA A 7 5.38 -22.29 -59.38
CA ALA A 7 4.49 -21.74 -58.38
C ALA A 7 5.31 -21.15 -57.21
N ALA A 8 5.29 -19.84 -57.11
CA ALA A 8 5.87 -19.15 -55.95
C ALA A 8 4.88 -19.22 -54.77
N ALA A 9 5.19 -20.02 -53.79
CA ALA A 9 4.46 -20.04 -52.52
C ALA A 9 4.87 -18.81 -51.67
N TRP A 10 3.95 -17.90 -51.52
CA TRP A 10 4.08 -16.79 -50.56
C TRP A 10 3.77 -17.31 -49.17
N LEU A 11 4.78 -17.45 -48.33
CA LEU A 11 4.61 -17.66 -46.92
C LEU A 11 4.19 -16.32 -46.27
N LEU A 12 2.92 -16.20 -45.94
CA LEU A 12 2.41 -15.16 -45.09
C LEU A 12 2.92 -15.46 -43.67
N ALA A 13 3.95 -14.78 -43.27
CA ALA A 13 4.35 -14.73 -41.86
C ALA A 13 3.28 -13.95 -41.10
N SER A 14 2.38 -14.67 -40.42
CA SER A 14 1.52 -14.10 -39.40
C SER A 14 2.40 -13.60 -38.27
N CYS A 15 2.62 -12.31 -38.22
CA CYS A 15 3.08 -11.66 -36.99
C CYS A 15 1.91 -11.67 -36.00
N ASP A 16 1.88 -12.70 -35.16
CA ASP A 16 1.08 -12.66 -33.94
C ASP A 16 1.63 -11.52 -33.06
N ASN A 17 1.08 -10.34 -33.25
CA ASN A 17 1.28 -9.21 -32.36
C ASN A 17 0.38 -9.48 -31.16
N LYS A 18 0.86 -10.36 -30.28
CA LYS A 18 0.29 -10.56 -28.96
C LYS A 18 0.54 -9.26 -28.21
N ALA A 19 -0.41 -8.31 -28.32
CA ALA A 19 -0.50 -7.18 -27.44
C ALA A 19 -0.61 -7.75 -26.03
N GLY A 20 0.51 -7.78 -25.31
CA GLY A 20 0.53 -8.08 -23.91
C GLY A 20 -0.35 -7.04 -23.25
N GLY A 21 -1.57 -7.44 -22.86
CA GLY A 21 -2.33 -6.68 -21.89
C GLY A 21 -1.45 -6.44 -20.66
N PRO A 22 -1.73 -5.43 -19.83
CA PRO A 22 -0.96 -5.20 -18.62
C PRO A 22 -0.92 -6.53 -17.88
N GLU A 23 0.26 -7.12 -17.77
CA GLU A 23 0.46 -8.28 -16.90
C GLU A 23 -0.07 -7.85 -15.54
N ALA A 24 -1.10 -8.55 -15.07
CA ALA A 24 -1.61 -8.35 -13.72
C ALA A 24 -0.42 -8.50 -12.80
N ARG A 25 0.10 -7.39 -12.31
CA ARG A 25 1.27 -7.35 -11.44
C ARG A 25 0.96 -8.25 -10.27
N ALA A 26 1.72 -9.32 -10.11
CA ALA A 26 1.49 -10.31 -9.06
C ALA A 26 1.28 -9.58 -7.75
N ALA A 27 0.17 -9.86 -7.06
CA ALA A 27 -0.15 -9.22 -5.80
C ALA A 27 1.03 -9.38 -4.84
N ASP A 28 1.43 -8.29 -4.19
CA ASP A 28 2.51 -8.35 -3.19
C ASP A 28 2.14 -9.36 -2.10
N PRO A 29 2.91 -10.43 -1.91
CA PRO A 29 2.59 -11.47 -0.94
C PRO A 29 2.52 -10.95 0.49
N HIS A 30 3.21 -9.87 0.83
CA HIS A 30 3.15 -9.25 2.15
C HIS A 30 1.77 -8.64 2.43
N LEU A 31 1.08 -8.08 1.44
CA LEU A 31 -0.29 -7.61 1.60
C LEU A 31 -1.25 -8.77 1.85
N ALA A 32 -1.03 -9.92 1.20
CA ALA A 32 -1.89 -11.08 1.33
C ALA A 32 -1.72 -11.82 2.66
N THR A 33 -0.52 -11.76 3.26
CA THR A 33 -0.16 -12.57 4.43
C THR A 33 0.00 -11.79 5.73
N ASN A 34 0.29 -10.49 5.66
CA ASN A 34 0.46 -9.66 6.83
C ASN A 34 -0.84 -9.01 7.26
N GLY A 35 -1.03 -8.87 8.57
CA GLY A 35 -2.18 -8.24 9.16
C GLY A 35 -3.47 -9.05 9.05
N THR A 36 -4.44 -8.69 9.86
CA THR A 36 -5.78 -9.30 9.86
C THR A 36 -6.77 -8.56 8.94
N VAL A 37 -6.44 -7.33 8.58
CA VAL A 37 -7.25 -6.46 7.72
C VAL A 37 -6.44 -6.01 6.52
N GLU A 38 -7.03 -6.08 5.33
CA GLU A 38 -6.46 -5.56 4.11
C GLU A 38 -7.46 -4.65 3.40
N VAL A 39 -7.04 -3.41 3.13
CA VAL A 39 -7.89 -2.39 2.50
C VAL A 39 -7.16 -1.64 1.39
N THR A 40 -7.93 -1.12 0.43
CA THR A 40 -7.53 0.03 -0.37
C THR A 40 -8.17 1.25 0.26
N ALA A 41 -7.36 2.26 0.57
CA ALA A 41 -7.83 3.48 1.22
C ALA A 41 -7.12 4.72 0.70
N LYS A 42 -7.87 5.81 0.61
CA LYS A 42 -7.36 7.12 0.20
C LYS A 42 -6.89 7.89 1.43
N LEU A 43 -5.66 8.35 1.42
CA LEU A 43 -5.14 9.23 2.46
C LEU A 43 -5.83 10.58 2.39
N LEU A 44 -6.60 10.91 3.40
CA LEU A 44 -7.35 12.17 3.48
C LEU A 44 -6.49 13.29 4.03
N GLU A 45 -5.73 12.99 5.08
CA GLU A 45 -5.01 14.00 5.83
C GLU A 45 -3.73 13.43 6.42
N VAL A 46 -2.67 14.20 6.24
CA VAL A 46 -1.42 14.10 7.00
C VAL A 46 -1.43 15.29 7.95
N PRO A 47 -1.66 15.09 9.27
CA PRO A 47 -1.80 16.19 10.20
C PRO A 47 -0.53 17.05 10.27
N ASP A 48 -0.69 18.34 10.47
CA ASP A 48 0.43 19.24 10.68
C ASP A 48 1.30 18.77 11.84
N GLY A 49 2.61 18.75 11.62
CA GLY A 49 3.59 18.23 12.57
C GLY A 49 3.59 16.70 12.71
N ALA A 50 2.79 15.99 11.91
CA ALA A 50 2.80 14.53 11.88
C ALA A 50 4.09 13.96 11.25
N ILE A 51 4.74 14.74 10.42
CA ILE A 51 5.99 14.39 9.76
C ILE A 51 7.06 15.41 10.17
N PHE A 52 7.83 15.07 11.18
CA PHE A 52 8.96 15.87 11.59
C PHE A 52 10.23 15.34 10.91
N LYS A 53 10.98 16.21 10.28
CA LYS A 53 12.33 15.93 9.78
C LYS A 53 13.33 15.83 10.94
N ARG A 54 13.08 14.94 11.89
CA ARG A 54 13.96 14.80 13.05
C ARG A 54 14.38 13.35 13.20
N ASP A 55 15.64 13.11 12.93
CA ASP A 55 16.29 11.81 13.09
C ASP A 55 16.49 11.41 14.55
N LEU A 56 16.03 12.22 15.50
CA LEU A 56 16.30 12.03 16.92
C LEU A 56 15.36 11.05 17.61
N TYR A 57 14.13 10.89 17.11
CA TYR A 57 13.12 10.04 17.75
C TYR A 57 12.32 9.27 16.71
N ASP A 58 12.19 7.98 16.97
CA ASP A 58 11.33 7.09 16.20
C ASP A 58 9.98 6.97 16.91
N TYR A 59 8.90 7.26 16.20
CA TYR A 59 7.54 7.19 16.73
C TYR A 59 6.54 6.89 15.62
N ALA A 60 5.34 6.47 16.01
CA ALA A 60 4.22 6.33 15.11
C ALA A 60 3.42 7.63 15.03
N THR A 61 2.79 7.86 13.90
CA THR A 61 1.86 8.97 13.68
C THR A 61 0.56 8.44 13.10
N ILE A 62 -0.56 8.92 13.63
CA ILE A 62 -1.89 8.57 13.13
C ILE A 62 -2.21 9.41 11.91
N LEU A 63 -2.47 8.74 10.79
CA LEU A 63 -2.95 9.33 9.55
C LEU A 63 -4.42 8.95 9.33
N LYS A 64 -5.16 9.82 8.65
CA LYS A 64 -6.59 9.65 8.40
C LYS A 64 -6.84 9.19 6.98
N TYR A 65 -7.61 8.12 6.83
CA TYR A 65 -7.93 7.50 5.54
C TYR A 65 -9.42 7.35 5.31
N GLN A 66 -9.83 7.45 4.06
CA GLN A 66 -11.14 7.03 3.57
C GLN A 66 -11.02 5.63 2.98
N VAL A 67 -11.82 4.70 3.45
CA VAL A 67 -11.90 3.35 2.87
C VAL A 67 -12.47 3.42 1.45
N VAL A 68 -11.76 2.81 0.51
CA VAL A 68 -12.22 2.62 -0.87
C VAL A 68 -12.75 1.20 -1.05
N LYS A 69 -11.99 0.21 -0.53
CA LYS A 69 -12.35 -1.20 -0.63
C LYS A 69 -11.74 -2.00 0.50
N VAL A 70 -12.51 -2.91 1.06
CA VAL A 70 -12.02 -3.94 1.99
C VAL A 70 -11.76 -5.22 1.20
N HIS A 71 -10.56 -5.78 1.32
CA HIS A 71 -10.15 -7.01 0.64
C HIS A 71 -10.14 -8.21 1.58
N ARG A 72 -9.81 -7.98 2.85
CA ARG A 72 -9.77 -9.00 3.89
C ARG A 72 -10.11 -8.39 5.24
N GLY A 73 -10.74 -9.17 6.12
CA GLY A 73 -11.14 -8.74 7.44
C GLY A 73 -12.34 -7.80 7.43
N ALA A 74 -12.51 -7.04 8.49
CA ALA A 74 -13.58 -6.08 8.65
C ALA A 74 -13.06 -4.78 9.27
N VAL A 75 -13.67 -3.66 8.88
CA VAL A 75 -13.38 -2.33 9.42
C VAL A 75 -14.64 -1.71 9.99
N LYS A 76 -14.49 -0.80 10.94
CA LYS A 76 -15.60 -0.03 11.48
C LYS A 76 -15.65 1.34 10.81
N GLY A 77 -16.73 1.56 10.03
CA GLY A 77 -16.98 2.83 9.34
C GLY A 77 -16.12 3.00 8.06
N ASP A 78 -16.32 4.16 7.45
CA ASP A 78 -15.68 4.50 6.16
C ASP A 78 -14.37 5.27 6.32
N VAL A 79 -14.06 5.72 7.53
CA VAL A 79 -12.86 6.47 7.87
C VAL A 79 -12.04 5.67 8.86
N LEU A 80 -10.76 5.47 8.53
CA LEU A 80 -9.79 4.78 9.37
C LEU A 80 -8.73 5.75 9.87
N TYR A 81 -8.28 5.50 11.08
CA TYR A 81 -7.18 6.19 11.72
C TYR A 81 -6.05 5.18 11.90
N VAL A 82 -4.97 5.38 11.14
CA VAL A 82 -3.93 4.36 10.96
C VAL A 82 -2.58 4.91 11.44
N GLY A 83 -1.98 4.22 12.39
CA GLY A 83 -0.64 4.51 12.86
C GLY A 83 0.41 3.96 11.89
N HIS A 84 1.29 4.84 11.45
CA HIS A 84 2.46 4.51 10.65
C HIS A 84 3.73 4.84 11.43
N TYR A 85 4.60 3.85 11.56
CA TYR A 85 5.90 4.05 12.19
C TYR A 85 6.82 4.82 11.25
N ASN A 86 7.47 5.88 11.75
CA ASN A 86 8.37 6.73 10.97
C ASN A 86 7.78 7.15 9.60
N PRO A 87 6.61 7.82 9.54
CA PRO A 87 5.95 8.10 8.26
C PRO A 87 6.70 9.09 7.37
N TRP A 88 7.75 9.75 7.87
CA TRP A 88 8.64 10.60 7.07
C TRP A 88 9.69 9.82 6.27
N LYS A 89 9.86 8.52 6.56
CA LYS A 89 10.76 7.62 5.82
C LYS A 89 9.99 6.84 4.76
N PRO A 90 10.62 6.49 3.63
CA PRO A 90 10.08 5.48 2.74
C PRO A 90 9.76 4.20 3.52
N ARG A 91 8.68 3.51 3.17
CA ARG A 91 8.26 2.32 3.91
C ARG A 91 9.34 1.24 3.99
N ALA A 92 10.13 1.09 2.93
CA ALA A 92 11.24 0.14 2.92
C ALA A 92 12.36 0.48 3.93
N GLU A 93 12.46 1.75 4.36
CA GLU A 93 13.50 2.26 5.26
C GLU A 93 12.96 2.54 6.67
N ALA A 94 11.66 2.37 6.90
CA ALA A 94 11.03 2.65 8.17
C ALA A 94 11.33 1.64 9.29
N PRO A 95 11.48 0.31 9.00
CA PRO A 95 11.81 -0.67 10.02
C PRO A 95 13.15 -0.37 10.71
N ASP A 96 13.22 -0.69 11.99
CA ASP A 96 14.45 -0.61 12.79
C ASP A 96 14.56 -1.82 13.75
N ALA A 97 15.50 -1.75 14.68
CA ALA A 97 15.72 -2.82 15.66
C ALA A 97 14.52 -3.03 16.61
N ARG A 98 13.71 -2.00 16.85
CA ARG A 98 12.54 -2.02 17.74
C ARG A 98 11.27 -2.44 17.01
N VAL A 99 11.10 -2.01 15.75
CA VAL A 99 9.91 -2.27 14.96
C VAL A 99 10.31 -2.97 13.67
N LYS A 100 10.14 -4.29 13.67
CA LYS A 100 10.44 -5.17 12.55
C LYS A 100 9.14 -5.62 11.87
N GLY A 101 9.27 -6.14 10.65
CA GLY A 101 8.14 -6.75 9.94
C GLY A 101 7.14 -5.78 9.33
N ILE A 102 7.44 -4.48 9.39
CA ILE A 102 6.69 -3.45 8.66
C ILE A 102 7.42 -3.08 7.37
N GLY A 103 6.69 -2.55 6.39
CA GLY A 103 7.31 -2.13 5.14
C GLY A 103 6.30 -1.74 4.07
N GLY A 104 6.71 -1.90 2.83
CA GLY A 104 5.94 -1.56 1.65
C GLY A 104 6.70 -0.68 0.67
N ASN A 105 6.00 -0.20 -0.36
CA ASN A 105 6.61 0.60 -1.43
C ASN A 105 6.20 2.08 -1.43
N VAL A 106 5.42 2.54 -0.46
CA VAL A 106 5.11 3.97 -0.30
C VAL A 106 6.40 4.71 0.03
N ARG A 107 6.77 5.68 -0.79
CA ARG A 107 7.96 6.51 -0.57
C ARG A 107 7.66 7.76 0.25
N GLN A 108 6.50 8.34 0.06
CA GLN A 108 6.06 9.56 0.75
C GLN A 108 4.55 9.50 0.94
N PHE A 109 4.09 9.88 2.13
CA PHE A 109 2.68 10.05 2.44
C PHE A 109 2.22 11.44 2.03
N GLN A 110 1.25 11.50 1.12
CA GLN A 110 0.65 12.73 0.63
C GLN A 110 -0.87 12.61 0.64
N ALA A 111 -1.56 13.63 1.12
CA ALA A 111 -3.02 13.66 1.06
C ALA A 111 -3.51 13.52 -0.39
N GLY A 112 -4.55 12.72 -0.59
CA GLY A 112 -5.09 12.36 -1.90
C GLY A 112 -4.53 11.08 -2.50
N ALA A 113 -3.38 10.58 -2.04
CA ALA A 113 -2.81 9.32 -2.52
C ALA A 113 -3.66 8.12 -2.08
N VAL A 114 -3.73 7.11 -2.93
CA VAL A 114 -4.41 5.84 -2.63
C VAL A 114 -3.38 4.78 -2.29
N HIS A 115 -3.62 4.09 -1.18
CA HIS A 115 -2.72 3.06 -0.68
C HIS A 115 -3.45 1.72 -0.52
N ARG A 116 -2.74 0.62 -0.75
CA ARG A 116 -3.12 -0.71 -0.33
C ARG A 116 -2.43 -1.01 0.99
N LEU A 117 -3.21 -1.27 2.02
CA LEU A 117 -2.73 -1.40 3.39
C LEU A 117 -3.04 -2.77 3.97
N ALA A 118 -2.05 -3.38 4.63
CA ALA A 118 -2.25 -4.49 5.55
C ALA A 118 -2.17 -3.94 6.98
N LEU A 119 -3.21 -4.18 7.75
CA LEU A 119 -3.44 -3.55 9.05
C LEU A 119 -3.69 -4.57 10.15
N GLU A 120 -3.37 -4.16 11.38
CA GLU A 120 -3.79 -4.80 12.62
C GLU A 120 -4.57 -3.81 13.50
N ALA A 121 -5.39 -4.32 14.39
CA ALA A 121 -6.11 -3.49 15.37
C ALA A 121 -6.43 -4.30 16.63
N PRO A 122 -6.47 -3.64 17.81
CA PRO A 122 -6.11 -2.24 18.03
C PRO A 122 -4.59 -2.01 18.01
N ILE A 123 -4.16 -0.78 17.75
CA ILE A 123 -2.72 -0.44 17.65
C ILE A 123 -1.93 -0.80 18.91
N ASP A 124 -2.55 -0.68 20.08
CA ASP A 124 -1.91 -0.91 21.39
C ASP A 124 -1.46 -2.36 21.59
N ASP A 125 -2.02 -3.32 20.85
CA ASP A 125 -1.59 -4.72 20.89
C ASP A 125 -0.34 -4.99 20.05
N PHE A 126 0.03 -4.08 19.16
CA PHE A 126 1.10 -4.26 18.17
C PHE A 126 2.24 -3.25 18.31
N TYR A 127 1.99 -2.12 18.95
CA TYR A 127 2.97 -1.06 19.09
C TYR A 127 2.88 -0.37 20.45
N MET A 128 3.97 -0.45 21.22
CA MET A 128 4.08 0.11 22.57
C MET A 128 4.90 1.39 22.65
N GLY A 129 5.32 1.95 21.53
CA GLY A 129 6.14 3.16 21.48
C GLY A 129 5.34 4.45 21.51
N GLY A 130 6.03 5.57 21.29
CA GLY A 130 5.39 6.89 21.23
C GLY A 130 4.48 7.04 20.02
N ILE A 131 3.30 7.61 20.22
CA ILE A 131 2.32 7.86 19.17
C ILE A 131 1.95 9.34 19.15
N VAL A 132 2.08 9.96 17.97
CA VAL A 132 1.52 11.29 17.70
C VAL A 132 0.10 11.09 17.14
N ASN A 133 -0.89 11.48 17.93
CA ASN A 133 -2.30 11.34 17.57
C ASN A 133 -3.02 12.70 17.67
N LYS A 134 -3.21 13.36 16.54
CA LYS A 134 -3.96 14.63 16.44
C LYS A 134 -5.48 14.45 16.50
N TYR A 135 -5.95 13.21 16.49
CA TYR A 135 -7.37 12.83 16.51
C TYR A 135 -7.82 12.27 17.85
N PHE A 136 -6.96 12.34 18.87
CA PHE A 136 -7.29 11.82 20.20
C PHE A 136 -8.64 12.38 20.70
N GLY A 137 -9.52 11.50 21.17
CA GLY A 137 -10.84 11.87 21.64
C GLY A 137 -11.86 12.21 20.52
N LYS A 138 -11.46 12.15 19.24
CA LYS A 138 -12.34 12.45 18.09
C LYS A 138 -12.69 11.23 17.26
N THR A 139 -12.15 10.07 17.59
CA THR A 139 -12.36 8.82 16.85
C THR A 139 -13.37 7.94 17.55
N THR A 140 -14.22 7.24 16.80
CA THR A 140 -15.26 6.34 17.33
C THR A 140 -14.90 4.85 17.15
N GLY A 141 -13.80 4.54 16.50
CA GLY A 141 -13.33 3.18 16.23
C GLY A 141 -11.95 2.92 16.80
N PRO A 142 -11.43 1.71 16.61
CA PRO A 142 -10.06 1.39 16.99
C PRO A 142 -9.06 2.18 16.15
N LEU A 143 -7.88 2.44 16.71
CA LEU A 143 -6.73 2.85 15.93
C LEU A 143 -6.11 1.60 15.29
N TYR A 144 -5.79 1.70 14.01
CA TYR A 144 -5.15 0.63 13.27
C TYR A 144 -3.64 0.81 13.24
N TRP A 145 -2.93 -0.30 13.13
CA TRP A 145 -1.48 -0.34 12.94
C TRP A 145 -1.15 -0.77 11.51
N ALA A 146 -0.39 0.03 10.78
CA ALA A 146 0.03 -0.30 9.44
C ALA A 146 1.24 -1.24 9.46
N VAL A 147 1.02 -2.49 9.08
CA VAL A 147 2.08 -3.49 8.92
C VAL A 147 2.74 -3.32 7.54
N TRP A 148 1.93 -3.14 6.50
CA TRP A 148 2.42 -2.99 5.14
C TRP A 148 1.65 -1.91 4.39
N ALA A 149 2.35 -1.07 3.64
CA ALA A 149 1.73 0.00 2.89
C ALA A 149 2.33 0.10 1.48
N ASN A 150 1.51 -0.18 0.48
CA ASN A 150 1.86 -0.01 -0.92
C ASN A 150 1.04 1.11 -1.57
N ARG A 151 1.61 1.73 -2.61
CA ARG A 151 0.82 2.56 -3.51
C ARG A 151 -0.19 1.66 -4.21
N ALA A 152 -1.45 2.08 -4.23
CA ALA A 152 -2.44 1.50 -5.09
C ALA A 152 -2.43 2.25 -6.42
N GLU A 153 -2.52 1.51 -7.53
CA GLU A 153 -2.79 2.10 -8.83
C GLU A 153 -4.30 2.35 -8.91
N GLU A 154 -4.67 3.52 -9.44
CA GLU A 154 -6.08 3.86 -9.73
C GLU A 154 -6.60 3.04 -10.89
#